data_48bfc0b997a36c39b4e655dbf9d1dcad
#
_entry.id   48bfc0b997a36c39b4e655dbf9d1dcad
#
_cell.length_a   1.000
_cell.length_b   1.000
_cell.length_c   1.000
_cell.angle_alpha   90.00
_cell.angle_beta   90.00
_cell.angle_gamma   90.00
#
_symmetry.space_group_name_H-M   'P 1'
#
loop_
_entity.id
_entity.type
_entity.pdbx_description
1 polymer ?
#
loop_
_entity_poly.entity_id
_entity_poly.type
_entity_poly.pdbx_seq_one_letter_code
_entity_poly.pdbx_strand_id
1 'polypeptide(L)'
;MASTVTTEPSKDSSASSRPGYGQLLRTRGAWTFLLPGFAARQPFAMLTISIVLLVQHTTGSYGAAGAAAAVTGVSMALCAPYSGRLADRYGQRAVLIPGVLLHTLSGLTLTVLALTHAPLWTVFAAAVPTGASVPQIGPMVRARWGARLKGSPLMPTAAAFESVTDELTFVFGPLLATALCTAVNPAAGLVTEAALTLIGGLLFAARKSTQPQVAVAGHARVEHASALRVPGVRVLIVAFLGIGAVFGGMQVSLAAFTESIGEPGLNGVLYGTFAAGNMLSGLVCGAIAWKVAPQRRLVVAYAALAIAASGLWAAHSVLVLAGLGLLVGMCIAPTLITGYTLVEDLVPAGARTEAFTWLTGAVALGQAAAVTIAGQLEDRFWGGAGFLVPMGGTVLALVTLLALRSQLETRSRARTVARGVGHRVPVTVD
;
A
#
# COMPACT_ATOMS: atom_id res chain seq x y z
N MET A 1 -66.34 -22.52 23.85
CA MET A 1 -65.75 -21.22 23.54
C MET A 1 -64.24 -21.38 23.66
N ALA A 2 -63.57 -21.59 22.51
CA ALA A 2 -62.17 -21.76 22.47
C ALA A 2 -61.55 -20.43 21.84
N SER A 3 -60.81 -19.72 22.68
CA SER A 3 -60.12 -18.47 22.24
C SER A 3 -58.86 -18.82 21.51
N THR A 4 -58.85 -18.57 20.21
CA THR A 4 -57.65 -18.60 19.37
C THR A 4 -56.78 -17.37 19.65
N VAL A 5 -55.64 -17.60 20.30
CA VAL A 5 -54.58 -16.58 20.45
C VAL A 5 -53.79 -16.56 19.14
N THR A 6 -54.01 -15.52 18.35
CA THR A 6 -53.19 -15.19 17.18
C THR A 6 -51.90 -14.51 17.68
N THR A 7 -50.79 -15.24 17.66
CA THR A 7 -49.47 -14.68 17.84
C THR A 7 -49.07 -13.95 16.54
N GLU A 8 -49.05 -12.62 16.57
CA GLU A 8 -48.40 -11.81 15.56
C GLU A 8 -46.87 -12.10 15.55
N PRO A 9 -46.25 -12.32 14.38
CA PRO A 9 -44.80 -12.43 14.33
C PRO A 9 -44.20 -11.03 14.56
N SER A 10 -43.46 -10.90 15.67
CA SER A 10 -42.69 -9.71 15.98
C SER A 10 -41.72 -9.41 14.81
N LYS A 11 -41.95 -8.29 14.13
CA LYS A 11 -41.04 -7.66 13.20
C LYS A 11 -39.82 -7.08 13.95
N ASP A 12 -39.01 -7.91 14.56
CA ASP A 12 -37.65 -7.56 14.90
C ASP A 12 -36.77 -7.74 13.65
N SER A 13 -37.01 -6.91 12.64
CA SER A 13 -36.02 -6.65 11.62
C SER A 13 -34.94 -5.76 12.24
N SER A 14 -33.99 -6.36 12.95
CA SER A 14 -32.68 -5.75 13.15
C SER A 14 -32.08 -5.51 11.75
N ALA A 15 -32.36 -4.34 11.20
CA ALA A 15 -31.71 -3.85 10.03
C ALA A 15 -30.20 -3.91 10.33
N SER A 16 -29.52 -4.93 9.81
CA SER A 16 -28.08 -5.04 9.89
C SER A 16 -27.51 -3.78 9.22
N SER A 17 -27.12 -2.83 10.05
CA SER A 17 -26.54 -1.57 9.58
C SER A 17 -25.39 -1.93 8.62
N ARG A 18 -25.51 -1.49 7.38
CA ARG A 18 -24.48 -1.72 6.35
C ARG A 18 -23.13 -1.28 6.90
N PRO A 19 -22.07 -2.11 6.77
CA PRO A 19 -20.75 -1.73 7.21
C PRO A 19 -20.35 -0.45 6.47
N GLY A 20 -20.05 0.61 7.22
CA GLY A 20 -19.71 1.92 6.66
C GLY A 20 -18.58 2.59 7.43
N TYR A 21 -17.99 3.61 6.83
CA TYR A 21 -16.87 4.39 7.42
C TYR A 21 -17.23 4.94 8.80
N GLY A 22 -18.47 5.41 9.01
CA GLY A 22 -18.92 5.91 10.31
C GLY A 22 -18.85 4.85 11.41
N GLN A 23 -19.22 3.59 11.09
CA GLN A 23 -19.12 2.47 12.02
C GLN A 23 -17.66 2.08 12.28
N LEU A 24 -16.81 2.10 11.24
CA LEU A 24 -15.38 1.86 11.36
C LEU A 24 -14.73 2.87 12.32
N LEU A 25 -14.97 4.17 12.10
CA LEU A 25 -14.37 5.25 12.89
C LEU A 25 -14.91 5.31 14.34
N ARG A 26 -16.07 4.73 14.62
CA ARG A 26 -16.61 4.53 15.97
C ARG A 26 -16.03 3.32 16.69
N THR A 27 -15.21 2.50 16.02
CA THR A 27 -14.53 1.37 16.67
C THR A 27 -13.68 1.89 17.83
N ARG A 28 -13.89 1.30 19.02
CA ARG A 28 -13.24 1.75 20.27
C ARG A 28 -11.71 1.82 20.11
N GLY A 29 -11.14 3.00 20.28
CA GLY A 29 -9.71 3.24 20.18
C GLY A 29 -9.16 3.37 18.74
N ALA A 30 -10.00 3.45 17.69
CA ALA A 30 -9.56 3.67 16.33
C ALA A 30 -8.74 4.97 16.20
N TRP A 31 -9.28 6.08 16.64
CA TRP A 31 -8.62 7.39 16.57
C TRP A 31 -7.28 7.46 17.30
N THR A 32 -7.10 6.64 18.34
CA THR A 32 -5.86 6.66 19.13
C THR A 32 -4.63 6.18 18.37
N PHE A 33 -4.81 5.39 17.30
CA PHE A 33 -3.71 4.97 16.44
C PHE A 33 -3.81 5.52 15.02
N LEU A 34 -4.99 5.93 14.56
CA LEU A 34 -5.19 6.50 13.22
C LEU A 34 -4.52 7.87 13.09
N LEU A 35 -4.78 8.80 14.01
CA LEU A 35 -4.20 10.14 13.94
C LEU A 35 -2.67 10.12 14.03
N PRO A 36 -2.04 9.47 15.05
CA PRO A 36 -0.60 9.32 15.06
C PRO A 36 -0.07 8.54 13.85
N GLY A 37 -0.79 7.54 13.39
CA GLY A 37 -0.45 6.75 12.21
C GLY A 37 -0.46 7.57 10.93
N PHE A 38 -1.43 8.46 10.75
CA PHE A 38 -1.48 9.37 9.59
C PHE A 38 -0.33 10.35 9.59
N ALA A 39 -0.05 11.00 10.74
CA ALA A 39 1.08 11.93 10.88
C ALA A 39 2.42 11.22 10.63
N ALA A 40 2.62 10.03 11.22
CA ALA A 40 3.85 9.24 11.06
C ALA A 40 4.02 8.61 9.67
N ARG A 41 2.99 8.64 8.82
CA ARG A 41 3.04 8.12 7.44
C ARG A 41 3.51 9.17 6.43
N GLN A 42 3.26 10.47 6.70
CA GLN A 42 3.68 11.57 5.81
C GLN A 42 5.17 11.56 5.47
N PRO A 43 6.09 11.30 6.42
CA PRO A 43 7.53 11.19 6.17
C PRO A 43 7.91 10.27 5.02
N PHE A 44 7.24 9.14 4.88
CA PHE A 44 7.48 8.18 3.80
C PHE A 44 7.38 8.82 2.41
N ALA A 45 6.40 9.70 2.20
CA ALA A 45 6.18 10.36 0.92
C ALA A 45 6.99 11.67 0.77
N MET A 46 7.42 12.27 1.89
CA MET A 46 8.23 13.49 1.90
C MET A 46 9.71 13.23 1.62
N LEU A 47 10.23 12.08 2.09
CA LEU A 47 11.67 11.79 2.20
C LEU A 47 12.41 11.98 0.88
N THR A 48 11.96 11.31 -0.18
CA THR A 48 12.65 11.33 -1.50
C THR A 48 12.75 12.74 -2.07
N ILE A 49 11.64 13.49 -2.07
CA ILE A 49 11.60 14.87 -2.59
C ILE A 49 12.47 15.80 -1.76
N SER A 50 12.40 15.67 -0.43
CA SER A 50 13.20 16.51 0.48
C SER A 50 14.72 16.27 0.27
N ILE A 51 15.13 15.01 0.09
CA ILE A 51 16.54 14.68 -0.22
C ILE A 51 16.93 15.28 -1.57
N VAL A 52 16.11 15.10 -2.61
CA VAL A 52 16.41 15.62 -3.95
C VAL A 52 16.56 17.13 -3.93
N LEU A 53 15.63 17.85 -3.34
CA LEU A 53 15.66 19.32 -3.29
C LEU A 53 16.83 19.85 -2.46
N LEU A 54 17.13 19.24 -1.32
CA LEU A 54 18.25 19.65 -0.48
C LEU A 54 19.60 19.40 -1.17
N VAL A 55 19.83 18.18 -1.66
CA VAL A 55 21.13 17.81 -2.28
C VAL A 55 21.33 18.57 -3.59
N GLN A 56 20.28 18.75 -4.40
CA GLN A 56 20.35 19.57 -5.61
C GLN A 56 20.72 21.03 -5.29
N HIS A 57 20.10 21.61 -4.26
CA HIS A 57 20.40 22.98 -3.85
C HIS A 57 21.84 23.14 -3.37
N THR A 58 22.38 22.17 -2.62
CA THR A 58 23.74 22.27 -2.03
C THR A 58 24.84 21.89 -3.00
N THR A 59 24.57 21.03 -3.99
CA THR A 59 25.57 20.52 -4.95
C THR A 59 25.44 21.10 -6.35
N GLY A 60 24.30 21.72 -6.69
CA GLY A 60 23.97 22.14 -8.06
C GLY A 60 23.72 20.97 -9.02
N SER A 61 23.69 19.71 -8.54
CA SER A 61 23.63 18.52 -9.38
C SER A 61 22.38 17.67 -9.10
N TYR A 62 21.52 17.55 -10.11
CA TYR A 62 20.40 16.59 -10.07
C TYR A 62 20.86 15.12 -10.06
N GLY A 63 22.03 14.83 -10.67
CA GLY A 63 22.62 13.49 -10.66
C GLY A 63 23.01 13.05 -9.26
N ALA A 64 23.69 13.94 -8.48
CA ALA A 64 24.04 13.66 -7.08
C ALA A 64 22.76 13.53 -6.21
N ALA A 65 21.79 14.39 -6.42
CA ALA A 65 20.50 14.36 -5.72
C ALA A 65 19.73 13.05 -5.99
N GLY A 66 19.64 12.66 -7.26
CA GLY A 66 19.02 11.40 -7.67
C GLY A 66 19.75 10.18 -7.11
N ALA A 67 21.08 10.19 -7.07
CA ALA A 67 21.87 9.11 -6.48
C ALA A 67 21.61 8.99 -4.97
N ALA A 68 21.57 10.09 -4.21
CA ALA A 68 21.24 10.07 -2.78
C ALA A 68 19.84 9.52 -2.51
N ALA A 69 18.85 9.95 -3.31
CA ALA A 69 17.48 9.43 -3.24
C ALA A 69 17.42 7.94 -3.60
N ALA A 70 18.16 7.49 -4.62
CA ALA A 70 18.21 6.09 -5.02
C ALA A 70 18.85 5.21 -3.93
N VAL A 71 19.95 5.63 -3.31
CA VAL A 71 20.58 4.92 -2.18
C VAL A 71 19.59 4.78 -1.02
N THR A 72 18.88 5.84 -0.68
CA THR A 72 17.84 5.82 0.37
C THR A 72 16.71 4.85 0.01
N GLY A 73 16.18 4.93 -1.21
CA GLY A 73 15.08 4.07 -1.69
C GLY A 73 15.45 2.59 -1.73
N VAL A 74 16.65 2.26 -2.23
CA VAL A 74 17.16 0.87 -2.25
C VAL A 74 17.34 0.34 -0.83
N SER A 75 17.95 1.11 0.07
CA SER A 75 18.13 0.72 1.46
C SER A 75 16.79 0.47 2.15
N MET A 76 15.80 1.32 1.90
CA MET A 76 14.43 1.15 2.40
C MET A 76 13.80 -0.14 1.86
N ALA A 77 13.85 -0.36 0.55
CA ALA A 77 13.24 -1.53 -0.08
C ALA A 77 13.83 -2.86 0.45
N LEU A 78 15.13 -2.90 0.69
CA LEU A 78 15.81 -4.08 1.23
C LEU A 78 15.50 -4.32 2.71
N CYS A 79 15.41 -3.26 3.53
CA CYS A 79 15.27 -3.37 4.98
C CYS A 79 13.80 -3.42 5.46
N ALA A 80 12.86 -2.87 4.69
CA ALA A 80 11.45 -2.80 5.09
C ALA A 80 10.82 -4.17 5.43
N PRO A 81 11.01 -5.26 4.65
CA PRO A 81 10.44 -6.55 5.00
C PRO A 81 11.01 -7.15 6.29
N TYR A 82 12.30 -6.89 6.57
CA TYR A 82 12.94 -7.33 7.82
C TYR A 82 12.37 -6.57 9.02
N SER A 83 12.16 -5.24 8.87
CA SER A 83 11.49 -4.42 9.88
C SER A 83 10.08 -4.94 10.20
N GLY A 84 9.29 -5.28 9.17
CA GLY A 84 7.98 -5.90 9.33
C GLY A 84 8.04 -7.22 10.09
N ARG A 85 8.96 -8.11 9.71
CA ARG A 85 9.17 -9.40 10.36
C ARG A 85 9.60 -9.27 11.82
N LEU A 86 10.50 -8.33 12.12
CA LEU A 86 10.91 -8.05 13.49
C LEU A 86 9.75 -7.50 14.32
N ALA A 87 8.88 -6.64 13.72
CA ALA A 87 7.70 -6.11 14.38
C ALA A 87 6.67 -7.21 14.72
N ASP A 88 6.49 -8.20 13.86
CA ASP A 88 5.65 -9.36 14.14
C ASP A 88 6.23 -10.26 15.24
N ARG A 89 7.57 -10.39 15.29
CA ARG A 89 8.27 -11.26 16.25
C ARG A 89 8.43 -10.65 17.64
N TYR A 90 8.79 -9.36 17.72
CA TYR A 90 9.14 -8.69 18.98
C TYR A 90 8.09 -7.65 19.40
N GLY A 91 7.07 -7.44 18.58
CA GLY A 91 6.05 -6.41 18.75
C GLY A 91 6.43 -5.09 18.08
N GLN A 92 5.40 -4.38 17.59
CA GLN A 92 5.58 -3.16 16.82
C GLN A 92 6.40 -2.09 17.56
N ARG A 93 6.13 -1.90 18.86
CA ARG A 93 6.83 -0.90 19.67
C ARG A 93 8.33 -1.15 19.80
N ALA A 94 8.75 -2.40 19.97
CA ALA A 94 10.15 -2.78 20.17
C ALA A 94 11.01 -2.47 18.93
N VAL A 95 10.42 -2.52 17.75
CA VAL A 95 11.10 -2.24 16.47
C VAL A 95 10.94 -0.78 16.08
N LEU A 96 9.75 -0.21 16.33
CA LEU A 96 9.44 1.14 15.90
C LEU A 96 10.25 2.20 16.64
N ILE A 97 10.44 2.08 17.97
CA ILE A 97 11.20 3.09 18.75
C ILE A 97 12.64 3.22 18.25
N PRO A 98 13.45 2.14 18.20
CA PRO A 98 14.82 2.27 17.69
C PRO A 98 14.85 2.67 16.21
N GLY A 99 13.91 2.21 15.39
CA GLY A 99 13.81 2.59 13.98
C GLY A 99 13.55 4.09 13.81
N VAL A 100 12.59 4.65 14.54
CA VAL A 100 12.28 6.08 14.55
C VAL A 100 13.49 6.93 14.97
N LEU A 101 14.17 6.53 16.06
CA LEU A 101 15.33 7.26 16.56
C LEU A 101 16.49 7.21 15.55
N LEU A 102 16.77 6.04 15.00
CA LEU A 102 17.83 5.88 14.00
C LEU A 102 17.51 6.68 12.74
N HIS A 103 16.28 6.61 12.25
CA HIS A 103 15.84 7.36 11.07
C HIS A 103 15.97 8.87 11.27
N THR A 104 15.46 9.38 12.39
CA THR A 104 15.54 10.80 12.73
C THR A 104 17.01 11.27 12.82
N LEU A 105 17.85 10.50 13.53
CA LEU A 105 19.26 10.83 13.68
C LEU A 105 20.00 10.84 12.34
N SER A 106 19.83 9.77 11.55
CA SER A 106 20.51 9.64 10.24
C SER A 106 20.00 10.67 9.22
N GLY A 107 18.70 10.96 9.19
CA GLY A 107 18.11 12.00 8.34
C GLY A 107 18.62 13.41 8.68
N LEU A 108 18.70 13.74 9.98
CA LEU A 108 19.30 14.99 10.43
C LEU A 108 20.81 15.04 10.14
N THR A 109 21.52 13.93 10.29
CA THR A 109 22.95 13.83 9.90
C THR A 109 23.13 14.07 8.42
N LEU A 110 22.31 13.45 7.57
CA LEU A 110 22.32 13.69 6.12
C LEU A 110 22.06 15.16 5.81
N THR A 111 21.10 15.77 6.51
CA THR A 111 20.80 17.21 6.35
C THR A 111 22.00 18.10 6.69
N VAL A 112 22.66 17.86 7.82
CA VAL A 112 23.84 18.61 8.25
C VAL A 112 24.99 18.42 7.25
N LEU A 113 25.28 17.18 6.83
CA LEU A 113 26.35 16.89 5.84
C LEU A 113 26.09 17.59 4.51
N ALA A 114 24.85 17.62 4.04
CA ALA A 114 24.50 18.34 2.83
C ALA A 114 24.70 19.85 2.97
N LEU A 115 24.23 20.45 4.07
CA LEU A 115 24.35 21.89 4.33
C LEU A 115 25.80 22.35 4.55
N THR A 116 26.65 21.50 5.10
CA THR A 116 28.09 21.78 5.31
C THR A 116 28.93 21.50 4.06
N HIS A 117 28.30 21.18 2.93
CA HIS A 117 28.99 20.80 1.69
C HIS A 117 30.02 19.69 1.89
N ALA A 118 29.70 18.72 2.78
CA ALA A 118 30.57 17.57 3.02
C ALA A 118 30.76 16.72 1.76
N PRO A 119 31.83 15.91 1.63
CA PRO A 119 32.03 15.04 0.49
C PRO A 119 30.80 14.15 0.21
N LEU A 120 30.38 14.02 -1.05
CA LEU A 120 29.16 13.30 -1.44
C LEU A 120 29.07 11.86 -0.92
N TRP A 121 30.21 11.16 -0.78
CA TRP A 121 30.23 9.81 -0.21
C TRP A 121 29.72 9.77 1.24
N THR A 122 29.89 10.84 2.04
CA THR A 122 29.37 10.93 3.41
C THR A 122 27.85 11.10 3.41
N VAL A 123 27.32 11.89 2.45
CA VAL A 123 25.87 12.03 2.24
C VAL A 123 25.26 10.69 1.85
N PHE A 124 25.88 9.94 0.93
CA PHE A 124 25.45 8.59 0.56
C PHE A 124 25.56 7.61 1.73
N ALA A 125 26.63 7.69 2.52
CA ALA A 125 26.78 6.86 3.72
C ALA A 125 25.66 7.11 4.75
N ALA A 126 25.23 8.39 4.93
CA ALA A 126 24.10 8.74 5.79
C ALA A 126 22.74 8.37 5.18
N ALA A 127 22.62 8.36 3.86
CA ALA A 127 21.40 7.96 3.14
C ALA A 127 21.04 6.48 3.36
N VAL A 128 22.06 5.60 3.53
CA VAL A 128 21.84 4.16 3.81
C VAL A 128 21.04 3.94 5.08
N PRO A 129 21.49 4.34 6.28
CA PRO A 129 20.73 4.14 7.50
C PRO A 129 19.42 4.95 7.50
N THR A 130 19.34 6.10 6.84
CA THR A 130 18.11 6.86 6.69
C THR A 130 17.05 6.03 5.96
N GLY A 131 17.38 5.43 4.83
CA GLY A 131 16.45 4.55 4.09
C GLY A 131 16.15 3.26 4.85
N ALA A 132 17.18 2.59 5.38
CA ALA A 132 17.05 1.30 6.06
C ALA A 132 16.15 1.35 7.30
N SER A 133 16.06 2.49 7.96
CA SER A 133 15.31 2.68 9.20
C SER A 133 13.95 3.36 9.04
N VAL A 134 13.49 3.61 7.81
CA VAL A 134 12.15 4.19 7.54
C VAL A 134 11.07 3.36 8.24
N PRO A 135 10.29 3.98 9.15
CA PRO A 135 9.26 3.27 9.89
C PRO A 135 8.12 2.78 8.99
N GLN A 136 7.79 1.48 9.10
CA GLN A 136 6.76 0.83 8.28
C GLN A 136 5.34 1.05 8.87
N ILE A 137 4.91 2.30 8.99
CA ILE A 137 3.67 2.69 9.68
C ILE A 137 2.43 2.13 8.97
N GLY A 138 2.35 2.24 7.65
CA GLY A 138 1.20 1.74 6.87
C GLY A 138 0.90 0.26 7.12
N PRO A 139 1.88 -0.65 6.90
CA PRO A 139 1.77 -2.05 7.26
C PRO A 139 1.39 -2.31 8.72
N MET A 140 1.96 -1.55 9.66
CA MET A 140 1.66 -1.68 11.09
C MET A 140 0.23 -1.28 11.44
N VAL A 141 -0.30 -0.22 10.82
CA VAL A 141 -1.72 0.21 10.99
C VAL A 141 -2.66 -0.87 10.44
N ARG A 142 -2.38 -1.41 9.25
CA ARG A 142 -3.17 -2.51 8.68
C ARG A 142 -3.16 -3.74 9.59
N ALA A 143 -2.01 -4.10 10.17
CA ALA A 143 -1.93 -5.20 11.13
C ALA A 143 -2.74 -4.92 12.41
N ARG A 144 -2.83 -3.66 12.89
CA ARG A 144 -3.72 -3.28 14.02
C ARG A 144 -5.20 -3.44 13.67
N TRP A 145 -5.59 -3.04 12.46
CA TRP A 145 -6.95 -3.28 11.98
C TRP A 145 -7.28 -4.76 11.93
N GLY A 146 -6.40 -5.59 11.35
CA GLY A 146 -6.58 -7.03 11.28
C GLY A 146 -6.71 -7.71 12.64
N ALA A 147 -6.00 -7.20 13.67
CA ALA A 147 -6.14 -7.70 15.02
C ALA A 147 -7.48 -7.30 15.68
N ARG A 148 -7.96 -6.06 15.41
CA ARG A 148 -9.19 -5.52 16.01
C ARG A 148 -10.48 -5.98 15.34
N LEU A 149 -10.43 -6.14 14.02
CA LEU A 149 -11.59 -6.46 13.18
C LEU A 149 -11.61 -7.94 12.76
N LYS A 150 -10.92 -8.80 13.50
CA LYS A 150 -10.87 -10.24 13.18
C LYS A 150 -12.27 -10.83 13.09
N GLY A 151 -12.64 -11.36 11.90
CA GLY A 151 -13.97 -11.92 11.62
C GLY A 151 -15.08 -10.87 11.45
N SER A 152 -14.78 -9.58 11.49
CA SER A 152 -15.76 -8.50 11.31
C SER A 152 -16.00 -8.20 9.83
N PRO A 153 -17.24 -7.91 9.42
CA PRO A 153 -17.56 -7.44 8.07
C PRO A 153 -16.99 -6.05 7.75
N LEU A 154 -16.42 -5.35 8.73
CA LEU A 154 -15.77 -4.05 8.57
C LEU A 154 -14.33 -4.13 8.01
N MET A 155 -13.74 -5.32 7.90
CA MET A 155 -12.36 -5.45 7.41
C MET A 155 -12.12 -4.89 6.00
N PRO A 156 -13.00 -5.14 5.00
CA PRO A 156 -12.89 -4.49 3.69
C PRO A 156 -13.01 -2.97 3.76
N THR A 157 -13.86 -2.46 4.64
CA THR A 157 -14.01 -1.00 4.86
C THR A 157 -12.74 -0.40 5.46
N ALA A 158 -12.09 -1.10 6.39
CA ALA A 158 -10.81 -0.68 6.96
C ALA A 158 -9.69 -0.68 5.90
N ALA A 159 -9.62 -1.70 5.05
CA ALA A 159 -8.67 -1.77 3.95
C ALA A 159 -8.88 -0.63 2.93
N ALA A 160 -10.13 -0.29 2.64
CA ALA A 160 -10.48 0.85 1.78
C ALA A 160 -10.08 2.19 2.42
N PHE A 161 -10.35 2.38 3.71
CA PHE A 161 -9.95 3.56 4.47
C PHE A 161 -8.42 3.75 4.43
N GLU A 162 -7.65 2.67 4.62
CA GLU A 162 -6.20 2.71 4.54
C GLU A 162 -5.70 3.05 3.13
N SER A 163 -6.36 2.57 2.08
CA SER A 163 -6.00 2.93 0.70
C SER A 163 -6.21 4.43 0.43
N VAL A 164 -7.35 4.99 0.87
CA VAL A 164 -7.58 6.45 0.79
C VAL A 164 -6.54 7.23 1.60
N THR A 165 -6.20 6.73 2.78
CA THR A 165 -5.18 7.35 3.64
C THR A 165 -3.80 7.35 2.97
N ASP A 166 -3.44 6.29 2.24
CA ASP A 166 -2.20 6.23 1.46
C ASP A 166 -2.21 7.26 0.33
N GLU A 167 -3.31 7.38 -0.42
CA GLU A 167 -3.44 8.39 -1.48
C GLU A 167 -3.27 9.81 -0.92
N LEU A 168 -3.93 10.12 0.19
CA LEU A 168 -3.77 11.40 0.87
C LEU A 168 -2.31 11.65 1.28
N THR A 169 -1.62 10.61 1.74
CA THR A 169 -0.20 10.68 2.11
C THR A 169 0.67 11.04 0.89
N PHE A 170 0.42 10.39 -0.25
CA PHE A 170 1.17 10.66 -1.49
C PHE A 170 0.81 11.99 -2.16
N VAL A 171 -0.31 12.60 -1.81
CA VAL A 171 -0.66 13.97 -2.23
C VAL A 171 -0.05 15.01 -1.28
N PHE A 172 -0.32 14.89 0.02
CA PHE A 172 0.12 15.88 1.00
C PHE A 172 1.62 15.84 1.29
N GLY A 173 2.24 14.65 1.31
CA GLY A 173 3.66 14.50 1.61
C GLY A 173 4.55 15.28 0.64
N PRO A 174 4.49 15.01 -0.68
CA PRO A 174 5.26 15.73 -1.68
C PRO A 174 4.95 17.24 -1.72
N LEU A 175 3.67 17.61 -1.59
CA LEU A 175 3.26 19.01 -1.58
C LEU A 175 3.88 19.75 -0.38
N LEU A 176 3.80 19.17 0.80
CA LEU A 176 4.38 19.73 2.02
C LEU A 176 5.91 19.82 1.93
N ALA A 177 6.56 18.75 1.45
CA ALA A 177 8.01 18.73 1.28
C ALA A 177 8.48 19.82 0.31
N THR A 178 7.83 19.94 -0.85
CA THR A 178 8.16 20.96 -1.85
C THR A 178 7.92 22.36 -1.30
N ALA A 179 6.76 22.62 -0.72
CA ALA A 179 6.44 23.94 -0.15
C ALA A 179 7.45 24.37 0.93
N LEU A 180 7.83 23.46 1.83
CA LEU A 180 8.81 23.73 2.87
C LEU A 180 10.21 23.99 2.31
N CYS A 181 10.66 23.15 1.36
CA CYS A 181 11.98 23.31 0.77
C CYS A 181 12.11 24.57 -0.10
N THR A 182 11.03 25.00 -0.77
CA THR A 182 11.08 26.16 -1.67
C THR A 182 10.71 27.48 -1.00
N ALA A 183 9.74 27.49 -0.08
CA ALA A 183 9.24 28.72 0.52
C ALA A 183 9.92 29.08 1.85
N VAL A 184 10.52 28.10 2.54
CA VAL A 184 11.13 28.32 3.88
C VAL A 184 12.65 28.16 3.81
N ASN A 185 13.15 26.95 3.59
CA ASN A 185 14.58 26.62 3.53
C ASN A 185 14.75 25.24 2.90
N PRO A 186 15.79 25.00 2.08
CA PRO A 186 16.02 23.69 1.44
C PRO A 186 16.08 22.51 2.41
N ALA A 187 16.52 22.72 3.66
CA ALA A 187 16.53 21.68 4.69
C ALA A 187 15.19 21.50 5.41
N ALA A 188 14.23 22.44 5.28
CA ALA A 188 12.99 22.42 6.04
C ALA A 188 12.14 21.18 5.77
N GLY A 189 12.20 20.64 4.54
CA GLY A 189 11.51 19.40 4.20
C GLY A 189 12.00 18.21 5.01
N LEU A 190 13.33 17.98 5.07
CA LEU A 190 13.91 16.86 5.85
C LEU A 190 13.79 17.07 7.36
N VAL A 191 13.93 18.29 7.86
CA VAL A 191 13.75 18.58 9.28
C VAL A 191 12.31 18.33 9.72
N THR A 192 11.33 18.74 8.93
CA THR A 192 9.91 18.48 9.20
C THR A 192 9.59 16.99 9.07
N GLU A 193 10.15 16.32 8.08
CA GLU A 193 10.06 14.87 7.90
C GLU A 193 10.58 14.14 9.15
N ALA A 194 11.77 14.48 9.64
CA ALA A 194 12.37 13.92 10.84
C ALA A 194 11.53 14.20 12.10
N ALA A 195 10.97 15.41 12.23
CA ALA A 195 10.09 15.77 13.35
C ALA A 195 8.76 14.97 13.33
N LEU A 196 8.13 14.83 12.17
CA LEU A 196 6.91 14.04 12.00
C LEU A 196 7.17 12.55 12.27
N THR A 197 8.31 12.01 11.80
CA THR A 197 8.74 10.64 12.10
C THR A 197 8.92 10.45 13.60
N LEU A 198 9.64 11.34 14.26
CA LEU A 198 9.91 11.25 15.70
C LEU A 198 8.61 11.35 16.50
N ILE A 199 7.87 12.44 16.35
CA ILE A 199 6.67 12.71 17.13
C ILE A 199 5.57 11.69 16.80
N GLY A 200 5.22 11.57 15.53
CA GLY A 200 4.17 10.66 15.07
C GLY A 200 4.50 9.20 15.37
N GLY A 201 5.74 8.78 15.11
CA GLY A 201 6.21 7.42 15.38
C GLY A 201 6.20 7.08 16.87
N LEU A 202 6.66 7.97 17.74
CA LEU A 202 6.63 7.75 19.18
C LEU A 202 5.20 7.76 19.74
N LEU A 203 4.33 8.66 19.28
CA LEU A 203 2.92 8.66 19.64
C LEU A 203 2.21 7.38 19.21
N PHE A 204 2.49 6.89 18.00
CA PHE A 204 1.97 5.62 17.51
C PHE A 204 2.51 4.45 18.34
N ALA A 205 3.81 4.41 18.64
CA ALA A 205 4.43 3.39 19.48
C ALA A 205 3.91 3.38 20.94
N ALA A 206 3.50 4.53 21.47
CA ALA A 206 2.95 4.66 22.81
C ALA A 206 1.60 3.92 22.98
N ARG A 207 0.86 3.68 21.91
CA ARG A 207 -0.47 3.04 21.94
C ARG A 207 -0.37 1.51 21.99
N LYS A 208 0.09 0.96 23.13
CA LYS A 208 0.26 -0.48 23.37
C LYS A 208 -1.04 -1.27 23.25
N SER A 209 -2.18 -0.72 23.72
CA SER A 209 -3.49 -1.39 23.74
C SER A 209 -4.05 -1.71 22.36
N THR A 210 -3.50 -1.12 21.29
CA THR A 210 -3.94 -1.34 19.92
C THR A 210 -3.01 -2.26 19.14
N GLN A 211 -1.85 -2.61 19.69
CA GLN A 211 -0.90 -3.49 19.02
C GLN A 211 -1.46 -4.92 18.89
N PRO A 212 -1.18 -5.61 17.80
CA PRO A 212 -1.38 -7.06 17.71
C PRO A 212 -0.64 -7.77 18.85
N GLN A 213 -1.26 -8.78 19.44
CA GLN A 213 -0.58 -9.60 20.43
C GLN A 213 0.57 -10.35 19.76
N VAL A 214 1.77 -10.21 20.33
CA VAL A 214 2.90 -11.07 19.95
C VAL A 214 2.53 -12.48 20.37
N ALA A 215 2.66 -13.47 19.48
CA ALA A 215 2.44 -14.85 19.83
C ALA A 215 3.40 -15.23 20.93
N VAL A 216 2.89 -15.39 22.17
CA VAL A 216 3.69 -15.85 23.31
C VAL A 216 4.24 -17.23 22.96
N ALA A 217 5.56 -17.38 23.03
CA ALA A 217 6.25 -18.64 22.83
C ALA A 217 5.93 -19.59 24.02
N GLY A 218 4.73 -20.15 23.99
CA GLY A 218 4.25 -21.12 24.97
C GLY A 218 3.39 -22.17 24.29
N HIS A 219 3.93 -23.39 24.17
CA HIS A 219 3.24 -24.64 23.79
C HIS A 219 2.97 -24.98 22.32
N ALA A 220 3.37 -24.19 21.37
CA ALA A 220 3.78 -24.71 20.06
C ALA A 220 4.92 -23.80 19.57
N ARG A 221 6.03 -24.37 19.11
CA ARG A 221 6.91 -23.67 18.16
C ARG A 221 6.02 -23.25 16.99
N VAL A 222 5.34 -22.10 17.12
CA VAL A 222 4.83 -21.40 15.95
C VAL A 222 6.11 -21.03 15.23
N GLU A 223 6.52 -21.88 14.29
CA GLU A 223 7.57 -21.54 13.34
C GLU A 223 7.19 -20.15 12.86
N HIS A 224 8.04 -19.17 13.12
CA HIS A 224 7.93 -17.84 12.55
C HIS A 224 8.23 -18.00 11.06
N ALA A 225 7.34 -18.71 10.37
CA ALA A 225 7.44 -18.93 8.95
C ALA A 225 7.32 -17.57 8.29
N SER A 226 8.36 -17.16 7.59
CA SER A 226 8.34 -15.95 6.78
C SER A 226 7.07 -15.92 5.94
N ALA A 227 6.43 -14.74 5.79
CA ALA A 227 5.27 -14.54 4.95
C ALA A 227 5.49 -15.05 3.52
N LEU A 228 6.73 -15.00 3.02
CA LEU A 228 7.12 -15.53 1.71
C LEU A 228 6.99 -17.05 1.57
N ARG A 229 6.91 -17.81 2.67
CA ARG A 229 6.66 -19.27 2.63
C ARG A 229 5.21 -19.58 2.25
N VAL A 230 4.31 -18.61 2.36
CA VAL A 230 2.91 -18.74 1.94
C VAL A 230 2.83 -18.50 0.42
N PRO A 231 2.50 -19.53 -0.40
CA PRO A 231 2.49 -19.38 -1.85
C PRO A 231 1.57 -18.26 -2.34
N GLY A 232 0.41 -18.08 -1.71
CA GLY A 232 -0.52 -17.00 -2.03
C GLY A 232 0.08 -15.60 -1.86
N VAL A 233 0.99 -15.40 -0.90
CA VAL A 233 1.68 -14.12 -0.73
C VAL A 233 2.59 -13.82 -1.91
N ARG A 234 3.30 -14.83 -2.45
CA ARG A 234 4.15 -14.64 -3.65
C ARG A 234 3.33 -14.23 -4.87
N VAL A 235 2.15 -14.82 -5.03
CA VAL A 235 1.20 -14.45 -6.10
C VAL A 235 0.73 -13.01 -5.91
N LEU A 236 0.40 -12.61 -4.69
CA LEU A 236 0.02 -11.23 -4.37
C LEU A 236 1.16 -10.23 -4.60
N ILE A 237 2.42 -10.61 -4.32
CA ILE A 237 3.59 -9.77 -4.62
C ILE A 237 3.66 -9.46 -6.12
N VAL A 238 3.52 -10.47 -6.99
CA VAL A 238 3.51 -10.25 -8.45
C VAL A 238 2.33 -9.36 -8.86
N ALA A 239 1.16 -9.58 -8.27
CA ALA A 239 0.02 -8.70 -8.49
C ALA A 239 0.33 -7.25 -8.09
N PHE A 240 0.91 -7.01 -6.94
CA PHE A 240 1.23 -5.66 -6.46
C PHE A 240 2.38 -4.99 -7.23
N LEU A 241 3.34 -5.76 -7.77
CA LEU A 241 4.30 -5.26 -8.77
C LEU A 241 3.58 -4.70 -10.00
N GLY A 242 2.54 -5.39 -10.49
CA GLY A 242 1.70 -4.94 -11.60
C GLY A 242 0.97 -3.62 -11.30
N ILE A 243 0.48 -3.43 -10.06
CA ILE A 243 -0.10 -2.13 -9.63
C ILE A 243 0.97 -1.04 -9.64
N GLY A 244 2.16 -1.35 -9.12
CA GLY A 244 3.30 -0.43 -9.19
C GLY A 244 3.64 -0.04 -10.63
N ALA A 245 3.58 -0.99 -11.55
CA ALA A 245 3.78 -0.73 -12.97
C ALA A 245 2.75 0.26 -13.55
N VAL A 246 1.51 0.22 -13.07
CA VAL A 246 0.49 1.22 -13.45
C VAL A 246 0.87 2.60 -12.94
N PHE A 247 1.21 2.74 -11.67
CA PHE A 247 1.58 4.04 -11.10
C PHE A 247 2.79 4.66 -11.79
N GLY A 248 3.88 3.90 -11.96
CA GLY A 248 5.11 4.39 -12.59
C GLY A 248 4.93 4.68 -14.07
N GLY A 249 4.26 3.80 -14.80
CA GLY A 249 3.98 3.99 -16.22
C GLY A 249 3.08 5.19 -16.47
N MET A 250 1.99 5.36 -15.70
CA MET A 250 1.13 6.53 -15.81
C MET A 250 1.88 7.82 -15.53
N GLN A 251 2.75 7.85 -14.52
CA GLN A 251 3.52 9.04 -14.14
C GLN A 251 4.40 9.54 -15.29
N VAL A 252 5.13 8.65 -15.95
CA VAL A 252 6.05 9.01 -17.04
C VAL A 252 5.30 9.26 -18.34
N SER A 253 4.38 8.37 -18.71
CA SER A 253 3.72 8.45 -20.01
C SER A 253 2.77 9.63 -20.13
N LEU A 254 2.11 10.04 -19.03
CA LEU A 254 1.29 11.27 -19.03
C LEU A 254 2.18 12.51 -19.18
N ALA A 255 3.34 12.55 -18.53
CA ALA A 255 4.27 13.66 -18.67
C ALA A 255 4.81 13.76 -20.12
N ALA A 256 5.26 12.64 -20.69
CA ALA A 256 5.73 12.58 -22.06
C ALA A 256 4.64 12.96 -23.08
N PHE A 257 3.42 12.47 -22.89
CA PHE A 257 2.28 12.82 -23.75
C PHE A 257 1.98 14.33 -23.71
N THR A 258 1.90 14.94 -22.53
CA THR A 258 1.59 16.36 -22.39
C THR A 258 2.71 17.27 -22.93
N GLU A 259 3.95 16.82 -22.82
CA GLU A 259 5.09 17.50 -23.43
C GLU A 259 5.03 17.40 -24.96
N SER A 260 4.68 16.24 -25.52
CA SER A 260 4.60 16.02 -26.96
C SER A 260 3.53 16.88 -27.65
N ILE A 261 2.46 17.25 -26.94
CA ILE A 261 1.42 18.15 -27.45
C ILE A 261 1.68 19.64 -27.15
N GLY A 262 2.81 19.96 -26.50
CA GLY A 262 3.17 21.34 -26.14
C GLY A 262 2.44 21.92 -24.92
N GLU A 263 1.71 21.09 -24.15
CA GLU A 263 0.87 21.50 -23.02
C GLU A 263 1.29 20.80 -21.71
N PRO A 264 2.53 20.98 -21.21
CA PRO A 264 3.04 20.26 -20.03
C PRO A 264 2.23 20.53 -18.75
N GLY A 265 1.50 21.67 -18.69
CA GLY A 265 0.61 22.00 -17.57
C GLY A 265 -0.56 21.04 -17.40
N LEU A 266 -0.97 20.33 -18.46
CA LEU A 266 -2.05 19.35 -18.40
C LEU A 266 -1.66 18.04 -17.68
N ASN A 267 -0.35 17.76 -17.49
CA ASN A 267 0.12 16.57 -16.79
C ASN A 267 -0.51 16.46 -15.39
N GLY A 268 -0.51 17.53 -14.63
CA GLY A 268 -1.12 17.57 -13.30
C GLY A 268 -2.62 17.25 -13.31
N VAL A 269 -3.35 17.75 -14.34
CA VAL A 269 -4.79 17.51 -14.49
C VAL A 269 -5.07 16.05 -14.84
N LEU A 270 -4.30 15.47 -15.79
CA LEU A 270 -4.45 14.08 -16.21
C LEU A 270 -4.10 13.11 -15.08
N TYR A 271 -2.98 13.33 -14.40
CA TYR A 271 -2.60 12.51 -13.26
C TYR A 271 -3.58 12.69 -12.08
N GLY A 272 -4.06 13.91 -11.86
CA GLY A 272 -5.10 14.20 -10.87
C GLY A 272 -6.42 13.48 -11.18
N THR A 273 -6.81 13.38 -12.43
CA THR A 273 -8.00 12.63 -12.87
C THR A 273 -7.85 11.14 -12.61
N PHE A 274 -6.68 10.57 -12.89
CA PHE A 274 -6.33 9.20 -12.56
C PHE A 274 -6.38 8.94 -11.04
N ALA A 275 -5.78 9.81 -10.24
CA ALA A 275 -5.79 9.72 -8.78
C ALA A 275 -7.20 9.88 -8.19
N ALA A 276 -8.02 10.77 -8.76
CA ALA A 276 -9.42 10.95 -8.37
C ALA A 276 -10.25 9.69 -8.62
N GLY A 277 -10.01 8.98 -9.73
CA GLY A 277 -10.62 7.67 -10.01
C GLY A 277 -10.30 6.64 -8.93
N ASN A 278 -9.03 6.54 -8.54
CA ASN A 278 -8.56 5.63 -7.49
C ASN A 278 -9.20 5.97 -6.13
N MET A 279 -9.20 7.23 -5.75
CA MET A 279 -9.81 7.70 -4.50
C MET A 279 -11.32 7.43 -4.47
N LEU A 280 -12.04 7.77 -5.54
CA LEU A 280 -13.49 7.58 -5.63
C LEU A 280 -13.87 6.10 -5.52
N SER A 281 -13.18 5.22 -6.27
CA SER A 281 -13.43 3.79 -6.21
C SER A 281 -13.07 3.18 -4.85
N GLY A 282 -12.03 3.69 -4.19
CA GLY A 282 -11.67 3.32 -2.81
C GLY A 282 -12.79 3.60 -1.82
N LEU A 283 -13.37 4.82 -1.87
CA LEU A 283 -14.52 5.21 -1.04
C LEU A 283 -15.74 4.31 -1.29
N VAL A 284 -16.06 4.07 -2.55
CA VAL A 284 -17.21 3.22 -2.93
C VAL A 284 -16.98 1.77 -2.49
N CYS A 285 -15.81 1.19 -2.75
CA CYS A 285 -15.48 -0.19 -2.37
C CYS A 285 -15.56 -0.44 -0.87
N GLY A 286 -15.17 0.54 -0.07
CA GLY A 286 -15.24 0.44 1.39
C GLY A 286 -16.66 0.50 1.96
N ALA A 287 -17.60 1.07 1.21
CA ALA A 287 -19.02 1.15 1.60
C ALA A 287 -19.83 -0.09 1.19
N ILE A 288 -19.29 -0.96 0.32
CA ILE A 288 -20.00 -2.12 -0.21
C ILE A 288 -19.73 -3.36 0.66
N ALA A 289 -20.81 -4.01 1.14
CA ALA A 289 -20.74 -5.33 1.74
C ALA A 289 -20.59 -6.41 0.65
N TRP A 290 -19.37 -6.84 0.38
CA TRP A 290 -19.07 -7.78 -0.70
C TRP A 290 -19.52 -9.21 -0.35
N LYS A 291 -20.38 -9.79 -1.19
CA LYS A 291 -20.83 -11.20 -1.07
C LYS A 291 -19.95 -12.17 -1.88
N VAL A 292 -19.08 -11.64 -2.75
CA VAL A 292 -18.22 -12.43 -3.64
C VAL A 292 -16.90 -12.75 -2.91
N ALA A 293 -16.42 -13.99 -3.09
CA ALA A 293 -15.14 -14.43 -2.51
C ALA A 293 -13.98 -13.51 -2.96
N PRO A 294 -13.06 -13.11 -2.05
CA PRO A 294 -11.99 -12.17 -2.35
C PRO A 294 -11.11 -12.59 -3.54
N GLN A 295 -10.84 -13.89 -3.70
CA GLN A 295 -10.03 -14.43 -4.79
C GLN A 295 -10.65 -14.12 -6.16
N ARG A 296 -11.97 -14.38 -6.30
CA ARG A 296 -12.71 -14.13 -7.54
C ARG A 296 -12.80 -12.63 -7.82
N ARG A 297 -13.02 -11.83 -6.75
CA ARG A 297 -13.08 -10.36 -6.85
C ARG A 297 -11.75 -9.79 -7.33
N LEU A 298 -10.62 -10.30 -6.82
CA LEU A 298 -9.28 -9.86 -7.24
C LEU A 298 -9.05 -10.12 -8.75
N VAL A 299 -9.39 -11.31 -9.23
CA VAL A 299 -9.25 -11.65 -10.65
C VAL A 299 -10.12 -10.75 -11.53
N VAL A 300 -11.38 -10.51 -11.14
CA VAL A 300 -12.29 -9.62 -11.90
C VAL A 300 -11.77 -8.17 -11.90
N ALA A 301 -11.30 -7.66 -10.75
CA ALA A 301 -10.74 -6.32 -10.66
C ALA A 301 -9.47 -6.17 -11.51
N TYR A 302 -8.60 -7.19 -11.52
CA TYR A 302 -7.41 -7.21 -12.39
C TYR A 302 -7.74 -7.32 -13.87
N ALA A 303 -8.77 -8.08 -14.24
CA ALA A 303 -9.23 -8.16 -15.63
C ALA A 303 -9.74 -6.78 -16.10
N ALA A 304 -10.55 -6.11 -15.29
CA ALA A 304 -11.00 -4.76 -15.58
C ALA A 304 -9.84 -3.75 -15.70
N LEU A 305 -8.86 -3.84 -14.78
CA LEU A 305 -7.66 -3.01 -14.81
C LEU A 305 -6.82 -3.25 -16.07
N ALA A 306 -6.61 -4.50 -16.46
CA ALA A 306 -5.85 -4.85 -17.67
C ALA A 306 -6.56 -4.36 -18.95
N ILE A 307 -7.89 -4.49 -19.02
CA ILE A 307 -8.70 -3.98 -20.14
C ILE A 307 -8.61 -2.45 -20.22
N ALA A 308 -8.77 -1.75 -19.09
CA ALA A 308 -8.67 -0.29 -19.06
C ALA A 308 -7.25 0.20 -19.44
N ALA A 309 -6.21 -0.45 -18.91
CA ALA A 309 -4.82 -0.12 -19.21
C ALA A 309 -4.46 -0.40 -20.70
N SER A 310 -5.05 -1.43 -21.31
CA SER A 310 -4.80 -1.75 -22.71
C SER A 310 -5.32 -0.72 -23.72
N GLY A 311 -6.20 0.19 -23.31
CA GLY A 311 -6.66 1.29 -24.13
C GLY A 311 -5.76 2.51 -24.15
N LEU A 312 -4.89 2.66 -23.16
CA LEU A 312 -4.09 3.89 -22.95
C LEU A 312 -3.15 4.22 -24.12
N TRP A 313 -2.47 3.21 -24.68
CA TRP A 313 -1.51 3.44 -25.76
C TRP A 313 -2.15 3.92 -27.08
N ALA A 314 -3.44 3.66 -27.26
CA ALA A 314 -4.21 4.09 -28.44
C ALA A 314 -4.88 5.47 -28.22
N ALA A 315 -4.67 6.11 -27.08
CA ALA A 315 -5.28 7.40 -26.78
C ALA A 315 -4.45 8.55 -27.38
N HIS A 316 -5.01 9.22 -28.39
CA HIS A 316 -4.40 10.35 -29.10
C HIS A 316 -5.02 11.71 -28.74
N SER A 317 -5.94 11.77 -27.79
CA SER A 317 -6.53 13.01 -27.34
C SER A 317 -6.55 13.13 -25.82
N VAL A 318 -6.40 14.34 -25.32
CA VAL A 318 -6.41 14.66 -23.87
C VAL A 318 -7.68 14.13 -23.20
N LEU A 319 -8.84 14.30 -23.84
CA LEU A 319 -10.12 13.89 -23.27
C LEU A 319 -10.26 12.36 -23.17
N VAL A 320 -9.84 11.63 -24.20
CA VAL A 320 -9.83 10.15 -24.19
C VAL A 320 -8.85 9.65 -23.13
N LEU A 321 -7.67 10.25 -23.04
CA LEU A 321 -6.66 9.87 -22.05
C LEU A 321 -7.10 10.16 -20.61
N ALA A 322 -7.80 11.30 -20.39
CA ALA A 322 -8.41 11.60 -19.09
C ALA A 322 -9.48 10.57 -18.71
N GLY A 323 -10.38 10.23 -19.64
CA GLY A 323 -11.41 9.20 -19.41
C GLY A 323 -10.84 7.83 -19.12
N LEU A 324 -9.86 7.38 -19.91
CA LEU A 324 -9.15 6.11 -19.68
C LEU A 324 -8.34 6.14 -18.38
N GLY A 325 -7.65 7.24 -18.08
CA GLY A 325 -6.94 7.43 -16.82
C GLY A 325 -7.87 7.32 -15.62
N LEU A 326 -9.03 7.94 -15.68
CA LEU A 326 -10.07 7.81 -14.64
C LEU A 326 -10.50 6.35 -14.46
N LEU A 327 -10.77 5.64 -15.56
CA LEU A 327 -11.16 4.21 -15.51
C LEU A 327 -10.06 3.33 -14.92
N VAL A 328 -8.81 3.52 -15.34
CA VAL A 328 -7.65 2.81 -14.76
C VAL A 328 -7.57 3.08 -13.27
N GLY A 329 -7.65 4.35 -12.86
CA GLY A 329 -7.68 4.73 -11.45
C GLY A 329 -8.80 4.03 -10.69
N MET A 330 -10.02 4.01 -11.22
CA MET A 330 -11.16 3.34 -10.60
C MET A 330 -10.95 1.82 -10.41
N CYS A 331 -10.10 1.18 -11.20
CA CYS A 331 -9.80 -0.25 -11.06
C CYS A 331 -8.69 -0.55 -10.03
N ILE A 332 -7.86 0.43 -9.64
CA ILE A 332 -6.73 0.21 -8.72
C ILE A 332 -7.19 -0.09 -7.30
N ALA A 333 -8.02 0.78 -6.70
CA ALA A 333 -8.43 0.61 -5.31
C ALA A 333 -9.14 -0.72 -5.03
N PRO A 334 -10.08 -1.21 -5.86
CA PRO A 334 -10.68 -2.54 -5.67
C PRO A 334 -9.65 -3.65 -5.63
N THR A 335 -8.61 -3.52 -6.46
CA THR A 335 -7.51 -4.50 -6.56
C THR A 335 -6.63 -4.48 -5.31
N LEU A 336 -6.19 -3.30 -4.87
CA LEU A 336 -5.40 -3.11 -3.65
C LEU A 336 -6.17 -3.59 -2.40
N ILE A 337 -7.40 -3.12 -2.22
CA ILE A 337 -8.25 -3.45 -1.07
C ILE A 337 -8.46 -4.96 -0.97
N THR A 338 -8.72 -5.61 -2.11
CA THR A 338 -8.94 -7.05 -2.14
C THR A 338 -7.66 -7.81 -1.85
N GLY A 339 -6.53 -7.38 -2.38
CA GLY A 339 -5.22 -7.97 -2.10
C GLY A 339 -4.85 -7.88 -0.62
N TYR A 340 -5.03 -6.72 0.00
CA TYR A 340 -4.81 -6.56 1.44
C TYR A 340 -5.77 -7.41 2.29
N THR A 341 -7.04 -7.52 1.88
CA THR A 341 -8.01 -8.38 2.57
C THR A 341 -7.59 -9.86 2.49
N LEU A 342 -7.06 -10.31 1.34
CA LEU A 342 -6.58 -11.69 1.18
C LEU A 342 -5.39 -12.01 2.10
N VAL A 343 -4.52 -11.05 2.40
CA VAL A 343 -3.43 -11.28 3.37
C VAL A 343 -3.97 -11.69 4.74
N GLU A 344 -5.07 -11.07 5.19
CA GLU A 344 -5.71 -11.42 6.47
C GLU A 344 -6.16 -12.88 6.54
N ASP A 345 -6.59 -13.42 5.39
CA ASP A 345 -7.09 -14.79 5.28
C ASP A 345 -5.96 -15.83 5.06
N LEU A 346 -4.89 -15.43 4.36
CA LEU A 346 -3.81 -16.33 3.94
C LEU A 346 -2.70 -16.45 4.99
N VAL A 347 -2.44 -15.37 5.75
CA VAL A 347 -1.27 -15.25 6.60
C VAL A 347 -1.64 -15.29 8.08
N PRO A 348 -0.95 -16.11 8.90
CA PRO A 348 -1.16 -16.09 10.35
C PRO A 348 -0.81 -14.72 10.93
N ALA A 349 -1.45 -14.37 12.07
CA ALA A 349 -1.33 -13.06 12.70
C ALA A 349 0.13 -12.62 12.96
N GLY A 350 1.02 -13.57 13.26
CA GLY A 350 2.44 -13.30 13.54
C GLY A 350 3.32 -13.09 12.30
N ALA A 351 2.76 -13.02 11.08
CA ALA A 351 3.49 -12.72 9.85
C ALA A 351 2.77 -11.68 8.97
N ARG A 352 1.75 -11.01 9.51
CA ARG A 352 0.91 -10.06 8.75
C ARG A 352 1.65 -8.79 8.41
N THR A 353 2.38 -8.22 9.36
CA THR A 353 3.14 -6.98 9.12
C THR A 353 4.21 -7.20 8.07
N GLU A 354 4.92 -8.34 8.13
CA GLU A 354 5.87 -8.76 7.09
C GLU A 354 5.17 -8.86 5.71
N ALA A 355 4.00 -9.52 5.65
CA ALA A 355 3.27 -9.69 4.40
C ALA A 355 2.82 -8.33 3.82
N PHE A 356 2.23 -7.45 4.62
CA PHE A 356 1.85 -6.11 4.17
C PHE A 356 3.05 -5.29 3.70
N THR A 357 4.19 -5.41 4.37
CA THR A 357 5.41 -4.73 3.97
C THR A 357 5.95 -5.24 2.63
N TRP A 358 5.88 -6.57 2.39
CA TRP A 358 6.22 -7.14 1.09
C TRP A 358 5.31 -6.62 -0.03
N LEU A 359 4.01 -6.50 0.20
CA LEU A 359 3.07 -5.98 -0.79
C LEU A 359 3.32 -4.50 -1.09
N THR A 360 3.52 -3.68 -0.05
CA THR A 360 3.85 -2.25 -0.22
C THR A 360 5.19 -2.07 -0.94
N GLY A 361 6.20 -2.87 -0.57
CA GLY A 361 7.50 -2.89 -1.24
C GLY A 361 7.41 -3.32 -2.70
N ALA A 362 6.52 -4.26 -3.02
CA ALA A 362 6.26 -4.70 -4.39
C ALA A 362 5.67 -3.57 -5.26
N VAL A 363 4.71 -2.79 -4.73
CA VAL A 363 4.21 -1.60 -5.43
C VAL A 363 5.35 -0.62 -5.70
N ALA A 364 6.14 -0.28 -4.69
CA ALA A 364 7.25 0.67 -4.84
C ALA A 364 8.31 0.20 -5.85
N LEU A 365 8.66 -1.09 -5.80
CA LEU A 365 9.61 -1.69 -6.75
C LEU A 365 9.05 -1.73 -8.17
N GLY A 366 7.79 -2.10 -8.32
CA GLY A 366 7.09 -2.09 -9.60
C GLY A 366 7.01 -0.69 -10.20
N GLN A 367 6.73 0.33 -9.37
CA GLN A 367 6.71 1.72 -9.79
C GLN A 367 8.09 2.20 -10.25
N ALA A 368 9.15 1.94 -9.48
CA ALA A 368 10.51 2.34 -9.85
C ALA A 368 10.98 1.69 -11.16
N ALA A 369 10.72 0.38 -11.33
CA ALA A 369 11.03 -0.33 -12.57
C ALA A 369 10.23 0.24 -13.75
N ALA A 370 8.94 0.52 -13.54
CA ALA A 370 8.05 1.05 -14.57
C ALA A 370 8.45 2.46 -15.03
N VAL A 371 8.83 3.34 -14.10
CA VAL A 371 9.33 4.69 -14.44
C VAL A 371 10.55 4.58 -15.39
N THR A 372 11.49 3.69 -15.05
CA THR A 372 12.69 3.48 -15.88
C THR A 372 12.34 2.90 -17.24
N ILE A 373 11.51 1.85 -17.29
CA ILE A 373 11.15 1.18 -18.54
C ILE A 373 10.30 2.09 -19.43
N ALA A 374 9.29 2.78 -18.84
CA ALA A 374 8.45 3.71 -19.57
C ALA A 374 9.26 4.86 -20.16
N GLY A 375 10.19 5.47 -19.39
CA GLY A 375 11.07 6.51 -19.88
C GLY A 375 11.93 6.04 -21.06
N GLN A 376 12.53 4.85 -20.97
CA GLN A 376 13.30 4.29 -22.08
C GLN A 376 12.46 3.99 -23.33
N LEU A 377 11.19 3.60 -23.15
CA LEU A 377 10.28 3.37 -24.28
C LEU A 377 9.89 4.69 -24.96
N GLU A 378 9.60 5.74 -24.19
CA GLU A 378 9.31 7.07 -24.72
C GLU A 378 10.51 7.65 -25.48
N ASP A 379 11.73 7.48 -24.95
CA ASP A 379 12.96 7.98 -25.58
C ASP A 379 13.31 7.26 -26.91
N ARG A 380 12.97 5.98 -27.05
CA ARG A 380 13.40 5.15 -28.18
C ARG A 380 12.34 4.93 -29.26
N PHE A 381 11.08 5.08 -28.92
CA PHE A 381 9.97 4.78 -29.82
C PHE A 381 9.14 6.05 -30.08
N TRP A 382 7.84 5.95 -30.06
CA TRP A 382 6.92 7.07 -30.28
C TRP A 382 6.33 7.57 -28.96
N GLY A 383 5.87 8.82 -28.95
CA GLY A 383 5.14 9.38 -27.80
C GLY A 383 3.90 8.54 -27.47
N GLY A 384 3.85 8.03 -26.24
CA GLY A 384 2.81 7.09 -25.78
C GLY A 384 3.26 5.62 -25.68
N ALA A 385 4.48 5.28 -26.11
CA ALA A 385 5.02 3.93 -25.97
C ALA A 385 5.16 3.51 -24.49
N GLY A 386 5.36 4.45 -23.58
CA GLY A 386 5.42 4.20 -22.15
C GLY A 386 4.13 3.61 -21.58
N PHE A 387 2.98 3.84 -22.19
CA PHE A 387 1.70 3.22 -21.78
C PHE A 387 1.66 1.70 -21.98
N LEU A 388 2.59 1.12 -22.73
CA LEU A 388 2.76 -0.33 -22.79
C LEU A 388 3.21 -0.94 -21.46
N VAL A 389 3.81 -0.16 -20.57
CA VAL A 389 4.27 -0.64 -19.25
C VAL A 389 3.09 -0.92 -18.31
N PRO A 390 2.12 -0.02 -18.09
CA PRO A 390 0.90 -0.35 -17.36
C PRO A 390 0.16 -1.55 -17.94
N MET A 391 0.03 -1.63 -19.26
CA MET A 391 -0.60 -2.75 -19.94
C MET A 391 0.14 -4.06 -19.66
N GLY A 392 1.45 -4.11 -19.91
CA GLY A 392 2.27 -5.32 -19.72
C GLY A 392 2.29 -5.77 -18.26
N GLY A 393 2.43 -4.85 -17.31
CA GLY A 393 2.42 -5.15 -15.88
C GLY A 393 1.08 -5.72 -15.40
N THR A 394 -0.04 -5.16 -15.85
CA THR A 394 -1.39 -5.65 -15.49
C THR A 394 -1.72 -6.98 -16.13
N VAL A 395 -1.35 -7.21 -17.40
CA VAL A 395 -1.53 -8.47 -18.10
C VAL A 395 -0.71 -9.59 -17.44
N LEU A 396 0.57 -9.34 -17.13
CA LEU A 396 1.43 -10.29 -16.42
C LEU A 396 0.84 -10.68 -15.07
N ALA A 397 0.39 -9.69 -14.31
CA ALA A 397 -0.26 -9.93 -13.02
C ALA A 397 -1.55 -10.74 -13.16
N LEU A 398 -2.40 -10.42 -14.13
CA LEU A 398 -3.64 -11.17 -14.41
C LEU A 398 -3.36 -12.62 -14.80
N VAL A 399 -2.41 -12.85 -15.69
CA VAL A 399 -1.99 -14.21 -16.11
C VAL A 399 -1.49 -14.99 -14.90
N THR A 400 -0.66 -14.39 -14.06
CA THR A 400 -0.15 -15.01 -12.82
C THR A 400 -1.30 -15.36 -11.86
N LEU A 401 -2.25 -14.45 -11.67
CA LEU A 401 -3.43 -14.68 -10.82
C LEU A 401 -4.31 -15.82 -11.33
N LEU A 402 -4.51 -15.91 -12.64
CA LEU A 402 -5.29 -16.99 -13.27
C LEU A 402 -4.58 -18.34 -13.19
N ALA A 403 -3.27 -18.37 -13.50
CA ALA A 403 -2.46 -19.59 -13.48
C ALA A 403 -2.31 -20.15 -12.05
N LEU A 404 -2.17 -19.29 -11.06
CA LEU A 404 -1.89 -19.67 -9.67
C LEU A 404 -3.07 -19.44 -8.72
N ARG A 405 -4.29 -19.36 -9.24
CA ARG A 405 -5.50 -19.08 -8.43
C ARG A 405 -5.71 -20.06 -7.27
N SER A 406 -5.30 -21.30 -7.42
CA SER A 406 -5.40 -22.32 -6.36
C SER A 406 -4.55 -21.99 -5.12
N GLN A 407 -3.46 -21.24 -5.28
CA GLN A 407 -2.60 -20.80 -4.19
C GLN A 407 -3.23 -19.68 -3.35
N LEU A 408 -4.28 -19.01 -3.86
CA LEU A 408 -5.05 -18.00 -3.13
C LEU A 408 -6.21 -18.60 -2.34
N GLU A 409 -6.48 -19.91 -2.47
CA GLU A 409 -7.52 -20.59 -1.71
C GLU A 409 -7.12 -20.73 -0.23
N THR A 410 -8.01 -20.28 0.66
CA THR A 410 -7.78 -20.35 2.10
C THR A 410 -7.87 -21.79 2.59
N ARG A 411 -6.98 -22.20 3.51
CA ARG A 411 -6.94 -23.53 4.15
C ARG A 411 -8.28 -23.93 4.82
N SER A 412 -9.16 -23.00 5.12
CA SER A 412 -10.49 -23.24 5.66
C SER A 412 -11.37 -24.03 4.69
N ARG A 413 -11.33 -23.70 3.39
CA ARG A 413 -12.10 -24.41 2.36
C ARG A 413 -11.58 -25.82 2.09
N ALA A 414 -10.26 -26.02 2.12
CA ALA A 414 -9.65 -27.33 1.98
C ALA A 414 -10.08 -28.31 3.10
N ARG A 415 -10.22 -27.83 4.35
CA ARG A 415 -10.75 -28.64 5.46
C ARG A 415 -12.21 -29.00 5.32
N THR A 416 -13.04 -28.12 4.77
CA THR A 416 -14.47 -28.39 4.55
C THR A 416 -14.69 -29.39 3.43
N VAL A 417 -13.92 -29.31 2.34
CA VAL A 417 -13.96 -30.28 1.25
C VAL A 417 -13.42 -31.65 1.70
N ALA A 418 -12.33 -31.68 2.46
CA ALA A 418 -11.78 -32.94 3.00
C ALA A 418 -12.73 -33.60 4.03
N ARG A 419 -13.51 -32.84 4.82
CA ARG A 419 -14.56 -33.38 5.70
C ARG A 419 -15.80 -33.85 4.93
N GLY A 420 -16.13 -33.23 3.80
CA GLY A 420 -17.28 -33.60 2.97
C GLY A 420 -17.08 -34.90 2.17
N VAL A 421 -15.82 -35.30 1.94
CA VAL A 421 -15.49 -36.55 1.22
C VAL A 421 -15.38 -37.75 2.18
N GLY A 422 -15.24 -37.51 3.49
CA GLY A 422 -15.00 -38.56 4.50
C GLY A 422 -16.24 -39.18 5.16
N HIS A 423 -17.47 -38.75 4.85
CA HIS A 423 -18.69 -39.28 5.47
C HIS A 423 -19.61 -39.95 4.43
N ARG A 424 -19.14 -41.03 3.81
CA ARG A 424 -20.02 -42.11 3.37
C ARG A 424 -19.71 -43.34 4.24
N VAL A 425 -20.38 -43.41 5.38
CA VAL A 425 -20.46 -44.63 6.15
C VAL A 425 -21.43 -45.56 5.41
N PRO A 426 -21.04 -46.77 5.04
CA PRO A 426 -22.03 -47.74 4.50
C PRO A 426 -22.95 -48.15 5.66
N VAL A 427 -24.24 -47.92 5.49
CA VAL A 427 -25.29 -48.51 6.36
C VAL A 427 -25.37 -49.98 5.98
N THR A 428 -24.86 -50.87 6.81
CA THR A 428 -25.20 -52.30 6.75
C THR A 428 -26.58 -52.43 7.35
N VAL A 429 -27.51 -52.88 6.53
CA VAL A 429 -28.84 -53.35 6.93
C VAL A 429 -28.65 -54.83 7.27
N ASP A 430 -28.87 -55.19 8.55
CA ASP A 430 -29.28 -56.53 8.98
C ASP A 430 -30.76 -56.49 9.44
#